data_f7876bad679d41fa7fbff731431d1530
#
_entry.id   f7876bad679d41fa7fbff731431d1530
#
_cell.length_a   1.000
_cell.length_b   1.000
_cell.length_c   1.000
_cell.angle_alpha   90.00
_cell.angle_beta   90.00
_cell.angle_gamma   90.00
#
_symmetry.space_group_name_H-M   'P 1'
#
loop_
_entity.id
_entity.type
_entity.pdbx_description
1 polymer ?
#
loop_
_entity_poly.entity_id
_entity_poly.type
_entity_poly.pdbx_seq_one_letter_code
_entity_poly.pdbx_strand_id
1 'polypeptide(L)'
;MSGKTPRVAWIAGVLASSVAASILTGTQAHAVVGDEAKDGQYAFTAKLDIGDGKRSCTGALVESQWVLTAASCFADDPSQGFRITGGAPKMPTKVTVGRTDLTRETGTTVDAVELVPRGDRDLVMVKLKSSVADVMPVSVANYAPKQGDEFRVAGYGRTKDEWAPERLHHGAFGVSGVSATGVQLNGTSADGALCKGDTGSPAFREVNGKPELAAINTNFWQGGCFGTDEAEKRKGVAGSRVDDVADWVQQTYARTLLSRSNWKNAVHLASGHFTDGGATNSKRRMDLFVVWADGSASLFQGSDSSTPEVPFVAEYKLAGAGSYWKGAKAITGTRVAESGSDGLTVRWENGKLSTYTHVDAQGFHDEKTLAAVGSWYKHAKMITAGRFTGNALRDDLLVLWDDGSTSMYSDTGVNGVEKQTQLTKADAGWGNAQQIAAGEFAGKKTADLMVQWNDGQNQVLPGVDTAGYHGRTEVRSEKSAWKNIAQMTVGNFTSANGGPSDLLIRWNDGNLSYYPGVTGTGTPNKEVQLVG
;
A
#
# COMPACT_ATOMS: atom_id res chain seq x y z
N MET A 1 30.55 66.46 44.72
CA MET A 1 31.06 67.67 44.08
C MET A 1 30.64 67.61 42.65
N SER A 2 29.57 68.27 42.30
CA SER A 2 29.52 69.53 41.57
C SER A 2 30.07 69.36 40.14
N GLY A 3 29.41 69.67 39.08
CA GLY A 3 28.23 70.45 38.81
C GLY A 3 27.90 70.49 37.34
N LYS A 4 26.64 70.68 37.15
CA LYS A 4 25.99 71.66 36.28
C LYS A 4 26.15 71.60 34.74
N THR A 5 24.99 71.35 34.14
CA THR A 5 24.42 71.90 32.90
C THR A 5 24.76 73.33 32.57
N PRO A 6 24.43 74.01 31.43
CA PRO A 6 23.21 73.80 30.60
C PRO A 6 23.34 74.27 29.09
N ARG A 7 22.23 73.98 28.32
CA ARG A 7 21.54 74.82 27.29
C ARG A 7 22.34 75.25 26.03
N VAL A 8 21.78 75.26 24.83
CA VAL A 8 20.60 75.98 24.29
C VAL A 8 20.31 75.51 22.87
N ALA A 9 19.07 75.54 22.54
CA ALA A 9 18.46 75.29 21.23
C ALA A 9 18.82 76.36 20.18
N TRP A 10 18.80 76.00 18.90
CA TRP A 10 18.36 76.87 17.81
C TRP A 10 17.66 76.09 16.71
N ILE A 11 16.49 76.59 16.37
CA ILE A 11 15.58 76.21 15.30
C ILE A 11 16.10 76.82 14.00
N ALA A 12 16.15 76.03 12.94
CA ALA A 12 16.09 76.55 11.58
C ALA A 12 15.37 75.56 10.68
N GLY A 13 14.16 75.89 10.25
CA GLY A 13 13.39 75.16 9.29
C GLY A 13 13.93 75.28 7.88
N VAL A 14 13.88 74.21 7.14
CA VAL A 14 13.99 74.22 5.68
C VAL A 14 12.87 73.33 5.12
N LEU A 15 12.01 73.95 4.36
CA LEU A 15 11.04 73.32 3.44
C LEU A 15 11.79 72.39 2.51
N ALA A 16 11.42 71.08 2.54
CA ALA A 16 11.82 70.14 1.53
C ALA A 16 10.58 69.54 0.90
N SER A 17 10.44 69.80 -0.35
CA SER A 17 9.48 69.35 -1.30
C SER A 17 9.25 67.82 -1.24
N SER A 18 8.02 67.42 -0.97
CA SER A 18 7.53 66.05 -1.11
C SER A 18 7.50 65.65 -2.59
N VAL A 19 8.50 64.90 -3.05
CA VAL A 19 8.41 64.09 -4.24
C VAL A 19 7.71 62.80 -3.82
N ALA A 20 6.45 62.70 -4.13
CA ALA A 20 5.72 61.43 -4.07
C ALA A 20 6.30 60.50 -5.15
N ALA A 21 7.22 59.63 -4.75
CA ALA A 21 7.56 58.46 -5.54
C ALA A 21 6.38 57.49 -5.44
N SER A 22 5.48 57.53 -6.43
CA SER A 22 4.49 56.49 -6.68
C SER A 22 5.27 55.21 -7.00
N ILE A 23 5.45 54.36 -5.99
CA ILE A 23 5.84 52.98 -6.23
C ILE A 23 4.62 52.36 -6.96
N LEU A 24 4.69 52.30 -8.28
CA LEU A 24 3.90 51.42 -9.08
C LEU A 24 4.29 50.00 -8.62
N THR A 25 3.57 49.49 -7.62
CA THR A 25 3.47 48.06 -7.44
C THR A 25 2.73 47.56 -8.67
N GLY A 26 3.49 47.18 -9.70
CA GLY A 26 2.96 46.40 -10.79
C GLY A 26 2.39 45.16 -10.16
N THR A 27 1.05 45.08 -10.12
CA THR A 27 0.38 43.83 -9.95
C THR A 27 0.87 42.97 -11.09
N GLN A 28 1.70 41.96 -10.81
CA GLN A 28 2.03 40.93 -11.76
C GLN A 28 0.69 40.38 -12.26
N ALA A 29 0.43 40.55 -13.54
CA ALA A 29 -0.70 39.93 -14.20
C ALA A 29 -0.47 38.42 -14.11
N HIS A 30 -1.20 37.75 -13.21
CA HIS A 30 -1.12 36.30 -13.05
C HIS A 30 -1.74 35.62 -14.25
N ALA A 31 -1.04 34.64 -14.77
CA ALA A 31 -1.44 33.82 -15.89
C ALA A 31 -2.68 32.96 -15.59
N VAL A 32 -3.31 32.42 -16.63
CA VAL A 32 -4.67 31.90 -16.71
C VAL A 32 -5.00 30.74 -15.75
N VAL A 33 -4.07 29.99 -15.25
CA VAL A 33 -4.31 28.90 -14.27
C VAL A 33 -3.74 29.25 -12.89
N GLY A 34 -3.81 30.49 -12.47
CA GLY A 34 -3.31 30.89 -11.15
C GLY A 34 -1.80 31.04 -11.08
N ASP A 35 -1.25 30.79 -9.89
CA ASP A 35 0.14 31.07 -9.58
C ASP A 35 1.06 29.91 -10.04
N GLU A 36 2.32 30.24 -10.36
CA GLU A 36 3.37 29.23 -10.50
C GLU A 36 3.60 28.52 -9.16
N ALA A 37 3.70 27.20 -9.20
CA ALA A 37 4.02 26.41 -8.03
C ALA A 37 5.46 26.70 -7.56
N LYS A 38 5.65 26.80 -6.25
CA LYS A 38 6.97 26.85 -5.63
C LYS A 38 7.69 25.52 -5.83
N ASP A 39 9.01 25.54 -5.81
CA ASP A 39 9.80 24.31 -5.93
C ASP A 39 9.33 23.25 -4.91
N GLY A 40 8.99 22.07 -5.39
CA GLY A 40 8.45 20.97 -4.58
C GLY A 40 6.98 21.08 -4.19
N GLN A 41 6.30 22.19 -4.46
CA GLN A 41 4.88 22.33 -4.17
C GLN A 41 4.07 21.44 -5.13
N TYR A 42 3.14 20.64 -4.58
CA TYR A 42 2.31 19.70 -5.33
C TYR A 42 3.12 18.74 -6.23
N ALA A 43 4.27 18.29 -5.72
CA ALA A 43 5.23 17.43 -6.42
C ALA A 43 4.62 16.11 -6.93
N PHE A 44 3.49 15.66 -6.36
CA PHE A 44 2.73 14.51 -6.83
C PHE A 44 2.05 14.73 -8.19
N THR A 45 1.97 15.99 -8.67
CA THR A 45 1.43 16.28 -10.00
C THR A 45 2.39 15.78 -11.08
N ALA A 46 1.88 14.98 -12.01
CA ALA A 46 2.64 14.36 -13.06
C ALA A 46 2.36 15.02 -14.41
N LYS A 47 3.41 15.26 -15.20
CA LYS A 47 3.29 15.63 -16.62
C LYS A 47 3.38 14.37 -17.46
N LEU A 48 2.40 14.16 -18.35
CA LEU A 48 2.40 13.06 -19.31
C LEU A 48 2.69 13.60 -20.71
N ASP A 49 3.75 13.09 -21.33
CA ASP A 49 4.11 13.32 -22.72
C ASP A 49 3.81 12.06 -23.53
N ILE A 50 2.81 12.14 -24.40
CA ILE A 50 2.25 10.99 -25.12
C ILE A 50 2.54 11.11 -26.61
N GLY A 51 3.21 10.09 -27.16
CA GLY A 51 3.53 10.00 -28.58
C GLY A 51 4.58 11.02 -29.02
N ASP A 52 5.63 11.22 -28.23
CA ASP A 52 6.74 12.13 -28.52
C ASP A 52 6.25 13.57 -28.85
N GLY A 53 5.48 14.13 -27.93
CA GLY A 53 4.95 15.50 -28.02
C GLY A 53 3.65 15.66 -28.80
N LYS A 54 3.04 14.57 -29.30
CA LYS A 54 1.74 14.66 -29.98
C LYS A 54 0.61 15.10 -29.06
N ARG A 55 0.66 14.67 -27.80
CA ARG A 55 -0.29 15.05 -26.75
C ARG A 55 0.44 15.31 -25.44
N SER A 56 -0.07 16.27 -24.67
CA SER A 56 0.33 16.52 -23.31
C SER A 56 -0.89 16.39 -22.42
N CYS A 57 -0.73 15.69 -21.30
CA CYS A 57 -1.73 15.57 -20.24
C CYS A 57 -1.07 15.80 -18.87
N THR A 58 -1.91 15.92 -17.86
CA THR A 58 -1.50 16.00 -16.46
C THR A 58 -2.06 14.79 -15.71
N GLY A 59 -1.49 14.42 -14.58
CA GLY A 59 -1.97 13.34 -13.72
C GLY A 59 -1.55 13.55 -12.27
N ALA A 60 -1.88 12.60 -11.41
CA ALA A 60 -1.52 12.58 -10.01
C ALA A 60 -0.83 11.26 -9.65
N LEU A 61 0.35 11.31 -9.03
CA LEU A 61 0.98 10.15 -8.43
C LEU A 61 0.14 9.74 -7.21
N VAL A 62 -0.54 8.62 -7.28
CA VAL A 62 -1.40 8.08 -6.20
C VAL A 62 -0.75 6.91 -5.47
N GLU A 63 0.25 6.29 -6.08
CA GLU A 63 1.12 5.27 -5.51
C GLU A 63 2.52 5.38 -6.14
N SER A 64 3.55 4.87 -5.49
CA SER A 64 4.95 5.08 -5.93
C SER A 64 5.23 4.69 -7.39
N GLN A 65 4.41 3.86 -7.99
CA GLN A 65 4.54 3.40 -9.38
C GLN A 65 3.26 3.60 -10.19
N TRP A 66 2.30 4.40 -9.68
CA TRP A 66 1.02 4.59 -10.35
C TRP A 66 0.60 6.05 -10.38
N VAL A 67 0.25 6.50 -11.56
CA VAL A 67 -0.35 7.81 -11.81
C VAL A 67 -1.82 7.61 -12.20
N LEU A 68 -2.71 8.35 -11.55
CA LEU A 68 -4.12 8.46 -11.92
C LEU A 68 -4.29 9.67 -12.83
N THR A 69 -4.95 9.47 -13.99
CA THR A 69 -5.23 10.52 -14.96
C THR A 69 -6.51 10.24 -15.73
N ALA A 70 -6.85 11.08 -16.71
CA ALA A 70 -8.00 10.88 -17.58
C ALA A 70 -7.72 9.82 -18.66
N ALA A 71 -8.62 8.88 -18.86
CA ALA A 71 -8.52 7.85 -19.91
C ALA A 71 -8.55 8.44 -21.31
N SER A 72 -9.27 9.57 -21.50
CA SER A 72 -9.32 10.32 -22.74
C SER A 72 -7.95 10.79 -23.23
N CYS A 73 -6.95 10.95 -22.36
CA CYS A 73 -5.55 11.19 -22.75
C CYS A 73 -4.99 10.13 -23.70
N PHE A 74 -5.46 8.89 -23.57
CA PHE A 74 -4.99 7.73 -24.35
C PHE A 74 -5.98 7.27 -25.42
N ALA A 75 -7.15 7.89 -25.52
CA ALA A 75 -8.13 7.58 -26.55
C ALA A 75 -7.60 7.95 -27.96
N ASP A 76 -7.96 7.16 -28.96
CA ASP A 76 -7.57 7.44 -30.36
C ASP A 76 -8.15 8.79 -30.79
N ASP A 77 -9.42 9.04 -30.49
CA ASP A 77 -10.10 10.32 -30.66
C ASP A 77 -10.81 10.72 -29.33
N PRO A 78 -10.23 11.62 -28.54
CA PRO A 78 -10.81 12.08 -27.29
C PRO A 78 -12.19 12.76 -27.44
N SER A 79 -12.52 13.27 -28.63
CA SER A 79 -13.83 13.89 -28.89
C SER A 79 -14.97 12.86 -28.94
N GLN A 80 -14.66 11.59 -29.21
CA GLN A 80 -15.61 10.48 -29.26
C GLN A 80 -15.77 9.77 -27.91
N GLY A 81 -15.01 10.20 -26.88
CA GLY A 81 -15.13 9.69 -25.52
C GLY A 81 -13.80 9.16 -24.95
N PHE A 82 -13.93 8.50 -23.81
CA PHE A 82 -12.79 8.08 -23.00
C PHE A 82 -12.52 6.56 -23.02
N ARG A 83 -13.24 5.79 -23.80
CA ARG A 83 -13.08 4.33 -23.80
C ARG A 83 -11.76 3.93 -24.44
N ILE A 84 -10.92 3.25 -23.66
CA ILE A 84 -9.64 2.70 -24.11
C ILE A 84 -9.52 1.24 -23.70
N THR A 85 -8.62 0.50 -24.36
CA THR A 85 -8.26 -0.85 -23.98
C THR A 85 -7.15 -0.80 -22.94
N GLY A 86 -7.23 -1.64 -21.91
CA GLY A 86 -6.15 -1.83 -20.94
C GLY A 86 -4.93 -2.52 -21.55
N GLY A 87 -3.80 -2.46 -20.86
CA GLY A 87 -2.52 -3.01 -21.29
C GLY A 87 -1.52 -1.93 -21.68
N ALA A 88 -0.52 -2.24 -22.51
CA ALA A 88 0.52 -1.28 -22.90
C ALA A 88 -0.09 -0.05 -23.61
N PRO A 89 0.42 1.17 -23.35
CA PRO A 89 0.02 2.35 -24.12
C PRO A 89 0.27 2.16 -25.61
N LYS A 90 -0.70 2.55 -26.45
CA LYS A 90 -0.54 2.50 -27.92
C LYS A 90 0.59 3.41 -28.45
N MET A 91 0.85 4.50 -27.75
CA MET A 91 1.91 5.45 -28.07
C MET A 91 2.94 5.49 -26.93
N PRO A 92 4.24 5.61 -27.22
CA PRO A 92 5.24 5.84 -26.18
C PRO A 92 4.80 6.98 -25.27
N THR A 93 4.89 6.78 -23.99
CA THR A 93 4.42 7.78 -23.01
C THR A 93 5.46 7.95 -21.93
N LYS A 94 5.96 9.16 -21.77
CA LYS A 94 6.86 9.56 -20.70
C LYS A 94 6.08 10.30 -19.62
N VAL A 95 6.34 9.95 -18.36
CA VAL A 95 5.71 10.55 -17.20
C VAL A 95 6.78 11.17 -16.33
N THR A 96 6.69 12.49 -16.12
CA THR A 96 7.60 13.26 -15.26
C THR A 96 6.88 13.61 -13.98
N VAL A 97 7.48 13.26 -12.84
CA VAL A 97 6.94 13.48 -11.48
C VAL A 97 7.99 14.15 -10.61
N GLY A 98 7.58 15.03 -9.68
CA GLY A 98 8.49 15.71 -8.77
C GLY A 98 9.27 16.87 -9.39
N ARG A 99 8.84 17.38 -10.54
CA ARG A 99 9.53 18.42 -11.29
C ARG A 99 8.61 19.62 -11.50
N THR A 100 8.56 20.52 -10.54
CA THR A 100 7.76 21.76 -10.62
C THR A 100 8.30 22.76 -11.65
N ASP A 101 9.59 22.68 -11.97
CA ASP A 101 10.27 23.44 -13.00
C ASP A 101 10.89 22.46 -14.01
N LEU A 102 10.33 22.40 -15.21
CA LEU A 102 10.72 21.44 -16.26
C LEU A 102 12.11 21.77 -16.88
N THR A 103 12.64 22.97 -16.64
CA THR A 103 14.00 23.35 -17.08
C THR A 103 15.08 22.70 -16.22
N ARG A 104 14.70 22.16 -15.05
CA ARG A 104 15.62 21.50 -14.12
C ARG A 104 15.54 20.00 -14.25
N GLU A 105 16.62 19.30 -13.95
CA GLU A 105 16.66 17.83 -13.93
C GLU A 105 16.25 17.21 -12.58
N THR A 106 15.46 17.94 -11.77
CA THR A 106 14.89 17.40 -10.52
C THR A 106 13.73 16.44 -10.81
N GLY A 107 13.39 15.60 -9.84
CA GLY A 107 12.32 14.60 -10.00
C GLY A 107 12.69 13.47 -10.97
N THR A 108 11.72 12.67 -11.33
CA THR A 108 11.91 11.44 -12.10
C THR A 108 11.09 11.45 -13.38
N THR A 109 11.68 11.08 -14.50
CA THR A 109 10.98 10.82 -15.78
C THR A 109 11.04 9.33 -16.06
N VAL A 110 9.89 8.67 -16.22
CA VAL A 110 9.74 7.21 -16.36
C VAL A 110 8.76 6.91 -17.49
N ASP A 111 9.00 5.82 -18.21
CA ASP A 111 8.05 5.35 -19.24
C ASP A 111 6.81 4.73 -18.59
N ALA A 112 5.64 4.98 -19.17
CA ALA A 112 4.42 4.26 -18.86
C ALA A 112 4.43 2.89 -19.56
N VAL A 113 4.08 1.83 -18.83
CA VAL A 113 4.15 0.44 -19.33
C VAL A 113 2.80 -0.26 -19.38
N GLU A 114 1.81 0.22 -18.61
CA GLU A 114 0.49 -0.41 -18.55
C GLU A 114 -0.58 0.64 -18.24
N LEU A 115 -1.74 0.47 -18.85
CA LEU A 115 -2.96 1.24 -18.61
C LEU A 115 -4.03 0.32 -18.01
N VAL A 116 -4.64 0.74 -16.91
CA VAL A 116 -5.79 0.07 -16.31
C VAL A 116 -6.95 1.07 -16.29
N PRO A 117 -7.82 1.07 -17.33
CA PRO A 117 -8.91 2.01 -17.43
C PRO A 117 -10.07 1.65 -16.48
N ARG A 118 -10.77 2.68 -16.03
CA ARG A 118 -12.05 2.55 -15.34
C ARG A 118 -13.19 2.66 -16.37
N GLY A 119 -14.07 1.66 -16.42
CA GLY A 119 -15.06 1.58 -17.49
C GLY A 119 -16.29 2.52 -17.34
N ASP A 120 -16.57 2.99 -16.13
CA ASP A 120 -17.76 3.79 -15.79
C ASP A 120 -17.54 5.31 -15.87
N ARG A 121 -16.30 5.78 -15.95
CA ARG A 121 -15.91 7.19 -15.99
C ARG A 121 -14.55 7.39 -16.63
N ASP A 122 -14.24 8.64 -17.01
CA ASP A 122 -12.98 9.01 -17.65
C ASP A 122 -11.83 9.01 -16.63
N LEU A 123 -11.36 7.82 -16.27
CA LEU A 123 -10.21 7.57 -15.39
C LEU A 123 -9.37 6.40 -15.91
N VAL A 124 -8.06 6.49 -15.73
CA VAL A 124 -7.11 5.42 -15.98
C VAL A 124 -5.96 5.46 -14.97
N MET A 125 -5.60 4.30 -14.42
CA MET A 125 -4.35 4.12 -13.71
C MET A 125 -3.24 3.81 -14.72
N VAL A 126 -2.15 4.56 -14.65
CA VAL A 126 -0.97 4.45 -15.52
C VAL A 126 0.19 3.89 -14.70
N LYS A 127 0.63 2.69 -15.03
CA LYS A 127 1.78 2.04 -14.38
C LYS A 127 3.08 2.58 -14.95
N LEU A 128 3.97 2.99 -14.08
CA LEU A 128 5.32 3.42 -14.40
C LEU A 128 6.27 2.21 -14.45
N LYS A 129 7.27 2.25 -15.33
CA LYS A 129 8.28 1.21 -15.47
C LYS A 129 9.11 1.00 -14.19
N SER A 130 9.32 2.06 -13.42
CA SER A 130 10.00 2.03 -12.11
C SER A 130 9.28 2.93 -11.10
N SER A 131 9.51 2.68 -9.81
CA SER A 131 8.94 3.50 -8.74
C SER A 131 9.60 4.88 -8.68
N VAL A 132 8.81 5.88 -8.31
CA VAL A 132 9.23 7.23 -7.95
C VAL A 132 9.42 7.26 -6.44
N ALA A 133 10.67 7.30 -5.98
CA ALA A 133 11.00 7.16 -4.55
C ALA A 133 10.94 8.50 -3.77
N ASP A 134 11.26 9.61 -4.45
CA ASP A 134 11.50 10.91 -3.80
C ASP A 134 10.25 11.80 -3.76
N VAL A 135 9.09 11.28 -4.16
CA VAL A 135 7.82 12.02 -4.17
C VAL A 135 6.78 11.25 -3.39
N MET A 136 6.18 11.91 -2.40
CA MET A 136 5.06 11.33 -1.66
C MET A 136 3.80 11.32 -2.54
N PRO A 137 3.17 10.16 -2.76
CA PRO A 137 1.89 10.08 -3.46
C PRO A 137 0.79 10.87 -2.75
N VAL A 138 -0.16 11.41 -3.51
CA VAL A 138 -1.35 12.04 -2.95
C VAL A 138 -2.37 10.99 -2.52
N SER A 139 -2.93 11.16 -1.32
CA SER A 139 -4.00 10.28 -0.84
C SER A 139 -5.29 10.51 -1.63
N VAL A 140 -5.99 9.45 -1.98
CA VAL A 140 -7.33 9.52 -2.59
C VAL A 140 -8.34 9.81 -1.48
N ALA A 141 -9.19 10.82 -1.67
CA ALA A 141 -10.26 11.16 -0.73
C ALA A 141 -11.26 10.00 -0.59
N ASN A 142 -11.83 9.85 0.60
CA ASN A 142 -12.83 8.82 0.91
C ASN A 142 -14.22 9.41 1.20
N TYR A 143 -14.41 10.67 0.90
CA TYR A 143 -15.71 11.37 1.07
C TYR A 143 -16.03 12.26 -0.11
N ALA A 144 -17.30 12.27 -0.47
CA ALA A 144 -17.81 12.95 -1.66
C ALA A 144 -17.60 14.47 -1.63
N PRO A 145 -17.28 15.09 -2.78
CA PRO A 145 -17.36 16.52 -2.95
C PRO A 145 -18.77 17.03 -2.66
N LYS A 146 -18.87 18.26 -2.18
CA LYS A 146 -20.14 18.97 -1.99
C LYS A 146 -20.12 20.28 -2.75
N GLN A 147 -21.28 20.71 -3.22
CA GLN A 147 -21.43 22.05 -3.79
C GLN A 147 -20.97 23.11 -2.78
N GLY A 148 -20.13 24.04 -3.22
CA GLY A 148 -19.51 25.05 -2.39
C GLY A 148 -18.14 24.67 -1.79
N ASP A 149 -17.70 23.42 -1.92
CA ASP A 149 -16.33 23.05 -1.57
C ASP A 149 -15.33 23.83 -2.45
N GLU A 150 -14.16 24.14 -1.91
CA GLU A 150 -13.04 24.72 -2.64
C GLU A 150 -11.95 23.68 -2.86
N PHE A 151 -11.50 23.54 -4.11
CA PHE A 151 -10.40 22.68 -4.50
C PHE A 151 -9.24 23.49 -5.03
N ARG A 152 -8.03 22.94 -4.88
CA ARG A 152 -6.88 23.32 -5.67
C ARG A 152 -6.78 22.42 -6.89
N VAL A 153 -6.40 23.00 -8.02
CA VAL A 153 -6.07 22.26 -9.24
C VAL A 153 -4.64 22.61 -9.62
N ALA A 154 -3.85 21.62 -9.99
CA ALA A 154 -2.47 21.82 -10.44
C ALA A 154 -2.25 21.13 -11.78
N GLY A 155 -1.53 21.80 -12.72
CA GLY A 155 -1.35 21.27 -14.05
C GLY A 155 -0.20 21.90 -14.83
N TYR A 156 0.14 21.24 -15.94
CA TYR A 156 1.18 21.64 -16.90
C TYR A 156 0.59 22.08 -18.25
N GLY A 157 -0.71 22.40 -18.26
CA GLY A 157 -1.39 22.89 -19.44
C GLY A 157 -0.95 24.30 -19.84
N ARG A 158 -1.40 24.74 -21.02
CA ARG A 158 -1.18 26.10 -21.50
C ARG A 158 -1.63 27.12 -20.48
N THR A 159 -1.00 28.27 -20.51
CA THR A 159 -1.46 29.45 -19.77
C THR A 159 -2.16 30.43 -20.73
N LYS A 160 -2.41 31.63 -20.28
CA LYS A 160 -2.88 32.72 -21.11
C LYS A 160 -1.82 33.16 -22.14
N ASP A 161 -0.56 33.15 -21.71
CA ASP A 161 0.56 33.76 -22.42
C ASP A 161 1.52 32.73 -23.01
N GLU A 162 1.44 31.44 -22.57
CA GLU A 162 2.36 30.40 -22.94
C GLU A 162 1.68 29.17 -23.53
N TRP A 163 2.20 28.70 -24.67
CA TRP A 163 1.75 27.46 -25.32
C TRP A 163 2.21 26.20 -24.57
N ALA A 164 3.38 26.22 -24.03
CA ALA A 164 4.00 25.11 -23.29
C ALA A 164 4.78 25.67 -22.10
N PRO A 165 4.12 25.91 -20.96
CA PRO A 165 4.77 26.45 -19.77
C PRO A 165 5.80 25.46 -19.25
N GLU A 166 6.92 26.00 -18.78
CA GLU A 166 8.01 25.22 -18.20
C GLU A 166 7.83 24.97 -16.71
N ARG A 167 6.80 25.56 -16.08
CA ARG A 167 6.51 25.41 -14.66
C ARG A 167 5.12 24.85 -14.41
N LEU A 168 4.99 24.12 -13.30
CA LEU A 168 3.69 23.71 -12.77
C LEU A 168 2.91 24.95 -12.33
N HIS A 169 1.65 25.05 -12.75
CA HIS A 169 0.71 26.09 -12.32
C HIS A 169 -0.37 25.49 -11.42
N HIS A 170 -0.94 26.31 -10.55
CA HIS A 170 -2.08 25.91 -9.73
C HIS A 170 -3.06 27.04 -9.49
N GLY A 171 -4.31 26.68 -9.25
CA GLY A 171 -5.38 27.66 -8.98
C GLY A 171 -6.45 27.11 -8.05
N ALA A 172 -7.30 28.02 -7.54
CA ALA A 172 -8.45 27.66 -6.72
C ALA A 172 -9.72 27.55 -7.58
N PHE A 173 -10.52 26.50 -7.32
CA PHE A 173 -11.75 26.20 -8.03
C PHE A 173 -12.87 25.85 -7.03
N GLY A 174 -14.04 26.46 -7.21
CA GLY A 174 -15.23 26.15 -6.43
C GLY A 174 -16.05 25.04 -7.08
N VAL A 175 -16.57 24.12 -6.27
CA VAL A 175 -17.50 23.08 -6.72
C VAL A 175 -18.87 23.70 -6.98
N SER A 176 -19.30 23.73 -8.23
CA SER A 176 -20.59 24.25 -8.66
C SER A 176 -21.70 23.20 -8.82
N GLY A 177 -21.31 21.92 -8.92
CA GLY A 177 -22.24 20.81 -9.04
C GLY A 177 -21.57 19.46 -8.84
N VAL A 178 -22.34 18.48 -8.39
CA VAL A 178 -21.87 17.10 -8.14
C VAL A 178 -22.89 16.13 -8.73
N SER A 179 -22.41 15.08 -9.42
CA SER A 179 -23.21 13.97 -9.93
C SER A 179 -22.71 12.64 -9.36
N ALA A 180 -23.32 11.52 -9.76
CA ALA A 180 -22.93 10.19 -9.28
C ALA A 180 -21.44 9.90 -9.52
N THR A 181 -20.88 10.28 -10.67
CA THR A 181 -19.48 9.98 -11.05
C THR A 181 -18.65 11.21 -11.35
N GLY A 182 -19.23 12.40 -11.31
CA GLY A 182 -18.61 13.63 -11.78
C GLY A 182 -18.73 14.81 -10.83
N VAL A 183 -17.90 15.81 -11.05
CA VAL A 183 -17.92 17.12 -10.38
C VAL A 183 -17.80 18.23 -11.42
N GLN A 184 -18.49 19.34 -11.18
CA GLN A 184 -18.39 20.58 -11.96
C GLN A 184 -17.64 21.62 -11.15
N LEU A 185 -16.62 22.24 -11.74
CA LEU A 185 -15.79 23.22 -11.10
C LEU A 185 -15.79 24.54 -11.88
N ASN A 186 -15.69 25.65 -11.17
CA ASN A 186 -15.44 26.98 -11.74
C ASN A 186 -14.26 27.62 -11.03
N GLY A 187 -13.37 28.27 -11.77
CA GLY A 187 -12.30 29.07 -11.18
C GLY A 187 -12.84 30.14 -10.23
N THR A 188 -12.22 30.31 -9.08
CA THR A 188 -12.61 31.35 -8.09
C THR A 188 -12.05 32.71 -8.44
N SER A 189 -11.01 32.78 -9.27
CA SER A 189 -10.47 34.02 -9.82
C SER A 189 -11.01 34.33 -11.22
N ALA A 190 -10.93 35.60 -11.63
CA ALA A 190 -11.34 36.01 -12.97
C ALA A 190 -10.59 35.28 -14.10
N ASP A 191 -9.36 34.87 -13.82
CA ASP A 191 -8.49 34.16 -14.77
C ASP A 191 -8.46 32.63 -14.58
N GLY A 192 -9.18 32.09 -13.59
CA GLY A 192 -9.21 30.66 -13.29
C GLY A 192 -9.83 29.84 -14.43
N ALA A 193 -9.00 29.17 -15.22
CA ALA A 193 -9.40 28.25 -16.30
C ALA A 193 -8.42 27.09 -16.42
N LEU A 194 -8.88 25.95 -16.95
CA LEU A 194 -8.01 24.87 -17.40
C LEU A 194 -7.82 24.93 -18.91
N CYS A 195 -6.61 24.63 -19.35
CA CYS A 195 -6.22 24.74 -20.75
C CYS A 195 -5.72 23.41 -21.30
N LYS A 196 -5.52 23.32 -22.64
CA LYS A 196 -4.94 22.13 -23.28
C LYS A 196 -3.64 21.73 -22.60
N GLY A 197 -3.54 20.47 -22.18
CA GLY A 197 -2.45 19.94 -21.36
C GLY A 197 -2.86 19.65 -19.91
N ASP A 198 -3.95 20.28 -19.41
CA ASP A 198 -4.48 20.05 -18.07
C ASP A 198 -5.47 18.88 -17.99
N THR A 199 -5.82 18.23 -19.10
CA THR A 199 -6.62 17.00 -19.05
C THR A 199 -5.91 15.96 -18.17
N GLY A 200 -6.63 15.41 -17.21
CA GLY A 200 -6.08 14.50 -16.20
C GLY A 200 -5.51 15.19 -14.96
N SER A 201 -5.53 16.52 -14.87
CA SER A 201 -5.01 17.26 -13.73
C SER A 201 -5.77 16.95 -12.44
N PRO A 202 -5.06 16.86 -11.29
CA PRO A 202 -5.65 16.64 -9.99
C PRO A 202 -6.44 17.86 -9.51
N ALA A 203 -7.68 17.62 -9.06
CA ALA A 203 -8.42 18.53 -8.20
C ALA A 203 -8.42 17.96 -6.77
N PHE A 204 -7.87 18.69 -5.81
CA PHE A 204 -7.64 18.21 -4.47
C PHE A 204 -8.00 19.28 -3.43
N ARG A 205 -8.28 18.84 -2.22
CA ARG A 205 -8.47 19.72 -1.06
C ARG A 205 -7.29 19.58 -0.11
N GLU A 206 -7.05 20.61 0.68
CA GLU A 206 -6.03 20.57 1.73
C GLU A 206 -6.70 20.30 3.08
N VAL A 207 -6.43 19.13 3.65
CA VAL A 207 -6.95 18.72 4.95
C VAL A 207 -5.78 18.65 5.94
N ASN A 208 -5.79 19.50 6.96
CA ASN A 208 -4.69 19.60 7.93
C ASN A 208 -3.30 19.81 7.27
N GLY A 209 -3.25 20.60 6.19
CA GLY A 209 -2.04 20.88 5.44
C GLY A 209 -1.56 19.72 4.53
N LYS A 210 -2.37 18.68 4.34
CA LYS A 210 -2.08 17.57 3.43
C LYS A 210 -3.06 17.57 2.26
N PRO A 211 -2.59 17.39 1.01
CA PRO A 211 -3.48 17.28 -0.14
C PRO A 211 -4.22 15.94 -0.14
N GLU A 212 -5.52 15.98 -0.43
CA GLU A 212 -6.38 14.81 -0.69
C GLU A 212 -7.03 14.95 -2.05
N LEU A 213 -6.78 14.01 -2.95
CA LEU A 213 -7.30 13.99 -4.30
C LEU A 213 -8.82 13.74 -4.28
N ALA A 214 -9.60 14.68 -4.80
CA ALA A 214 -11.06 14.63 -4.83
C ALA A 214 -11.64 14.34 -6.23
N ALA A 215 -10.92 14.77 -7.29
CA ALA A 215 -11.31 14.52 -8.67
C ALA A 215 -10.12 14.59 -9.62
N ILE A 216 -10.31 14.03 -10.81
CA ILE A 216 -9.43 14.18 -11.98
C ILE A 216 -10.21 14.98 -13.03
N ASN A 217 -9.66 16.10 -13.47
CA ASN A 217 -10.27 16.96 -14.46
C ASN A 217 -10.20 16.31 -15.86
N THR A 218 -11.32 16.29 -16.57
CA THR A 218 -11.44 15.53 -17.81
C THR A 218 -11.81 16.39 -19.02
N ASN A 219 -12.74 17.30 -18.84
CA ASN A 219 -13.24 18.16 -19.91
C ASN A 219 -13.45 19.59 -19.42
N PHE A 220 -13.15 20.57 -20.23
CA PHE A 220 -13.26 21.98 -19.86
C PHE A 220 -13.36 22.90 -21.08
N TRP A 221 -13.98 24.06 -20.84
CA TRP A 221 -14.00 25.18 -21.76
C TRP A 221 -12.70 25.99 -21.62
N GLN A 222 -12.13 26.42 -22.73
CA GLN A 222 -10.78 27.01 -22.76
C GLN A 222 -10.79 28.54 -22.86
N GLY A 223 -11.83 29.20 -22.36
CA GLY A 223 -11.92 30.67 -22.39
C GLY A 223 -10.74 31.33 -21.69
N GLY A 224 -9.98 32.13 -22.41
CA GLY A 224 -8.78 32.82 -21.93
C GLY A 224 -7.48 32.06 -22.07
N CYS A 225 -7.47 30.83 -22.61
CA CYS A 225 -6.24 30.07 -22.85
C CYS A 225 -5.51 30.52 -24.12
N PHE A 226 -4.19 30.42 -24.14
CA PHE A 226 -3.37 30.74 -25.31
C PHE A 226 -3.84 29.97 -26.57
N GLY A 227 -4.08 30.69 -27.65
CA GLY A 227 -4.52 30.13 -28.92
C GLY A 227 -5.97 29.67 -28.95
N THR A 228 -6.82 30.10 -28.01
CA THR A 228 -8.27 29.94 -28.05
C THR A 228 -8.91 31.20 -28.62
N ASP A 229 -10.02 31.03 -29.34
CA ASP A 229 -10.80 32.15 -29.89
C ASP A 229 -11.19 33.10 -28.75
N GLU A 230 -10.95 34.40 -28.93
CA GLU A 230 -11.28 35.43 -27.94
C GLU A 230 -12.78 35.53 -27.64
N ALA A 231 -13.65 35.07 -28.55
CA ALA A 231 -15.08 34.96 -28.33
C ALA A 231 -15.44 33.84 -27.32
N GLU A 232 -14.60 32.83 -27.08
CA GLU A 232 -14.83 31.81 -26.07
C GLU A 232 -14.55 32.37 -24.68
N LYS A 233 -15.62 32.58 -23.88
CA LYS A 233 -15.52 33.13 -22.53
C LYS A 233 -15.79 32.08 -21.43
N ARG A 234 -16.23 30.87 -21.80
CA ARG A 234 -16.61 29.83 -20.84
C ARG A 234 -15.35 29.20 -20.23
N LYS A 235 -15.37 28.96 -18.91
CA LYS A 235 -14.24 28.46 -18.14
C LYS A 235 -14.59 27.25 -17.25
N GLY A 236 -15.83 26.76 -17.32
CA GLY A 236 -16.28 25.62 -16.52
C GLY A 236 -15.49 24.35 -16.82
N VAL A 237 -15.27 23.56 -15.79
CA VAL A 237 -14.51 22.32 -15.79
C VAL A 237 -15.40 21.17 -15.34
N ALA A 238 -15.30 20.03 -16.03
CA ALA A 238 -15.89 18.78 -15.60
C ALA A 238 -14.77 17.81 -15.19
N GLY A 239 -14.94 17.14 -14.07
CA GLY A 239 -13.99 16.14 -13.57
C GLY A 239 -14.69 14.85 -13.15
N SER A 240 -13.96 13.75 -13.18
CA SER A 240 -14.36 12.47 -12.60
C SER A 240 -14.04 12.46 -11.10
N ARG A 241 -15.05 12.17 -10.26
CA ARG A 241 -14.88 12.00 -8.81
C ARG A 241 -14.01 10.77 -8.53
N VAL A 242 -13.27 10.80 -7.41
CA VAL A 242 -12.39 9.68 -7.02
C VAL A 242 -12.66 9.13 -5.63
N ASP A 243 -13.53 9.73 -4.85
CA ASP A 243 -13.85 9.33 -3.47
C ASP A 243 -14.49 7.94 -3.35
N ASP A 244 -15.15 7.46 -4.40
CA ASP A 244 -15.78 6.14 -4.49
C ASP A 244 -14.95 5.13 -5.32
N VAL A 245 -13.73 5.47 -5.71
CA VAL A 245 -12.84 4.59 -6.46
C VAL A 245 -11.54 4.23 -5.73
N ALA A 246 -11.42 4.61 -4.46
CA ALA A 246 -10.25 4.30 -3.65
C ALA A 246 -9.95 2.79 -3.62
N ASP A 247 -10.98 1.95 -3.47
CA ASP A 247 -10.82 0.48 -3.53
C ASP A 247 -10.27 0.00 -4.88
N TRP A 248 -10.71 0.57 -5.99
CA TRP A 248 -10.18 0.21 -7.31
C TRP A 248 -8.71 0.63 -7.49
N VAL A 249 -8.31 1.80 -6.98
CA VAL A 249 -6.91 2.25 -6.95
C VAL A 249 -6.09 1.26 -6.13
N GLN A 250 -6.55 0.91 -4.94
CA GLN A 250 -5.87 -0.05 -4.06
C GLN A 250 -5.79 -1.45 -4.68
N GLN A 251 -6.86 -1.95 -5.31
CA GLN A 251 -6.87 -3.24 -6.02
C GLN A 251 -5.83 -3.26 -7.15
N THR A 252 -5.79 -2.20 -7.95
CA THR A 252 -4.84 -2.06 -9.06
C THR A 252 -3.41 -2.06 -8.54
N TYR A 253 -3.15 -1.36 -7.45
CA TYR A 253 -1.85 -1.33 -6.79
C TYR A 253 -1.48 -2.69 -6.19
N ALA A 254 -2.38 -3.33 -5.45
CA ALA A 254 -2.11 -4.59 -4.75
C ALA A 254 -1.74 -5.73 -5.71
N ARG A 255 -2.40 -5.84 -6.86
CA ARG A 255 -2.01 -6.79 -7.91
C ARG A 255 -0.57 -6.58 -8.36
N THR A 256 -0.14 -5.34 -8.46
CA THR A 256 1.24 -4.99 -8.82
C THR A 256 2.21 -5.22 -7.68
N LEU A 257 1.81 -4.92 -6.44
CA LEU A 257 2.63 -5.10 -5.25
C LEU A 257 3.16 -6.53 -5.16
N LEU A 258 2.25 -7.50 -5.23
CA LEU A 258 2.60 -8.91 -5.14
C LEU A 258 3.35 -9.41 -6.38
N SER A 259 3.00 -8.95 -7.58
CA SER A 259 3.65 -9.38 -8.83
C SER A 259 5.10 -8.88 -9.00
N ARG A 260 5.56 -7.94 -8.17
CA ARG A 260 6.96 -7.47 -8.19
C ARG A 260 7.94 -8.50 -7.65
N SER A 261 7.49 -9.42 -6.81
CA SER A 261 8.33 -10.40 -6.14
C SER A 261 8.29 -11.73 -6.87
N ASN A 262 9.44 -12.38 -6.99
CA ASN A 262 9.52 -13.75 -7.48
C ASN A 262 9.17 -14.70 -6.34
N TRP A 263 7.90 -15.01 -6.18
CA TRP A 263 7.37 -15.86 -5.10
C TRP A 263 7.95 -17.28 -5.08
N LYS A 264 8.50 -17.74 -6.20
CA LYS A 264 9.24 -19.01 -6.24
C LYS A 264 10.42 -19.02 -5.25
N ASN A 265 10.97 -17.84 -4.95
CA ASN A 265 12.07 -17.66 -4.01
C ASN A 265 11.61 -17.39 -2.56
N ALA A 266 10.32 -17.34 -2.27
CA ALA A 266 9.84 -17.24 -0.90
C ALA A 266 10.05 -18.58 -0.19
N VAL A 267 10.90 -18.62 0.84
CA VAL A 267 11.25 -19.86 1.56
C VAL A 267 10.51 -20.02 2.88
N HIS A 268 10.07 -18.92 3.49
CA HIS A 268 9.25 -18.95 4.69
C HIS A 268 8.16 -17.89 4.62
N LEU A 269 6.98 -18.23 5.11
CA LEU A 269 5.82 -17.35 5.30
C LEU A 269 5.37 -17.42 6.74
N ALA A 270 5.03 -16.27 7.33
CA ALA A 270 4.38 -16.17 8.63
C ALA A 270 3.36 -15.03 8.63
N SER A 271 2.19 -15.27 9.19
CA SER A 271 1.12 -14.29 9.34
C SER A 271 1.03 -13.78 10.77
N GLY A 272 0.56 -12.55 10.95
CA GLY A 272 0.34 -11.93 12.25
C GLY A 272 -0.12 -10.49 12.11
N HIS A 273 -0.61 -9.90 13.20
CA HIS A 273 -0.90 -8.47 13.28
C HIS A 273 0.37 -7.72 13.71
N PHE A 274 1.27 -7.45 12.76
CA PHE A 274 2.58 -6.88 13.05
C PHE A 274 2.57 -5.34 13.08
N THR A 275 1.80 -4.68 12.19
CA THR A 275 1.94 -3.25 11.92
C THR A 275 0.96 -2.32 12.63
N ASP A 276 -0.06 -2.81 13.34
CA ASP A 276 -1.14 -1.97 13.87
C ASP A 276 -1.53 -2.19 15.34
N GLY A 277 -0.58 -2.67 16.14
CA GLY A 277 -0.74 -2.69 17.61
C GLY A 277 -1.56 -3.87 18.15
N GLY A 278 -1.76 -4.91 17.36
CA GLY A 278 -2.29 -6.19 17.83
C GLY A 278 -3.74 -6.50 17.44
N ALA A 279 -4.07 -7.79 17.49
CA ALA A 279 -5.33 -8.36 17.02
C ALA A 279 -6.60 -7.81 17.65
N THR A 280 -6.51 -7.28 18.87
CA THR A 280 -7.70 -6.82 19.64
C THR A 280 -8.22 -5.46 19.21
N ASN A 281 -7.37 -4.64 18.58
CA ASN A 281 -7.70 -3.27 18.18
C ASN A 281 -7.56 -3.03 16.66
N SER A 282 -7.10 -4.02 15.92
CA SER A 282 -6.87 -3.89 14.49
C SER A 282 -8.18 -3.80 13.70
N LYS A 283 -8.27 -2.80 12.84
CA LYS A 283 -9.27 -2.74 11.75
C LYS A 283 -8.73 -3.36 10.47
N ARG A 284 -7.46 -3.76 10.46
CA ARG A 284 -6.77 -4.33 9.32
C ARG A 284 -6.78 -5.84 9.37
N ARG A 285 -6.59 -6.44 8.21
CA ARG A 285 -6.30 -7.85 8.05
C ARG A 285 -4.90 -8.16 8.55
N MET A 286 -4.60 -9.44 8.77
CA MET A 286 -3.24 -9.86 9.13
C MET A 286 -2.23 -9.49 8.05
N ASP A 287 -1.05 -9.14 8.50
CA ASP A 287 0.14 -8.92 7.70
C ASP A 287 0.78 -10.26 7.32
N LEU A 288 1.63 -10.24 6.30
CA LEU A 288 2.41 -11.40 5.86
C LEU A 288 3.91 -11.07 5.90
N PHE A 289 4.64 -11.80 6.74
CA PHE A 289 6.08 -11.76 6.75
C PHE A 289 6.66 -12.84 5.84
N VAL A 290 7.65 -12.49 5.03
CA VAL A 290 8.27 -13.37 4.03
C VAL A 290 9.79 -13.34 4.16
N VAL A 291 10.41 -14.50 4.20
CA VAL A 291 11.86 -14.67 4.03
C VAL A 291 12.12 -15.21 2.62
N TRP A 292 13.04 -14.57 1.91
CA TRP A 292 13.43 -14.93 0.56
C TRP A 292 14.71 -15.79 0.55
N ALA A 293 14.91 -16.59 -0.49
CA ALA A 293 16.05 -17.51 -0.61
C ALA A 293 17.43 -16.84 -0.56
N ASP A 294 17.50 -15.56 -0.94
CA ASP A 294 18.73 -14.76 -0.85
C ASP A 294 19.00 -14.21 0.56
N GLY A 295 18.11 -14.47 1.51
CA GLY A 295 18.18 -13.97 2.88
C GLY A 295 17.56 -12.60 3.09
N SER A 296 16.98 -11.98 2.06
CA SER A 296 16.18 -10.78 2.27
C SER A 296 14.87 -11.11 2.98
N ALA A 297 14.26 -10.12 3.62
CA ALA A 297 13.00 -10.27 4.31
C ALA A 297 12.07 -9.09 4.04
N SER A 298 10.79 -9.38 3.80
CA SER A 298 9.76 -8.39 3.52
C SER A 298 8.55 -8.58 4.45
N LEU A 299 7.92 -7.47 4.82
CA LEU A 299 6.65 -7.45 5.52
C LEU A 299 5.60 -6.81 4.60
N PHE A 300 4.57 -7.57 4.25
CA PHE A 300 3.41 -7.09 3.50
C PHE A 300 2.32 -6.71 4.49
N GLN A 301 1.95 -5.43 4.51
CA GLN A 301 0.96 -4.90 5.44
C GLN A 301 -0.46 -5.29 5.02
N GLY A 302 -1.24 -5.81 5.96
CA GLY A 302 -2.63 -6.16 5.76
C GLY A 302 -3.50 -4.97 5.37
N SER A 303 -4.45 -5.20 4.47
CA SER A 303 -5.39 -4.20 3.98
C SER A 303 -6.51 -3.95 4.98
N ASP A 304 -7.09 -2.75 4.98
CA ASP A 304 -8.38 -2.41 5.58
C ASP A 304 -9.54 -2.41 4.55
N SER A 305 -9.23 -2.69 3.28
CA SER A 305 -10.22 -2.84 2.21
C SER A 305 -11.17 -4.00 2.45
N SER A 306 -12.45 -3.85 2.09
CA SER A 306 -13.43 -4.93 2.11
C SER A 306 -13.26 -5.94 0.96
N THR A 307 -12.39 -5.62 -0.01
CA THR A 307 -12.22 -6.43 -1.24
C THR A 307 -11.29 -7.61 -1.00
N PRO A 308 -11.73 -8.86 -1.23
CA PRO A 308 -10.92 -10.06 -1.02
C PRO A 308 -9.63 -10.10 -1.84
N GLU A 309 -9.62 -9.53 -3.04
CA GLU A 309 -8.47 -9.50 -3.95
C GLU A 309 -7.37 -8.52 -3.54
N VAL A 310 -7.58 -7.75 -2.46
CA VAL A 310 -6.62 -6.77 -1.92
C VAL A 310 -6.25 -7.14 -0.48
N PRO A 311 -5.57 -8.27 -0.24
CA PRO A 311 -5.20 -8.66 1.12
C PRO A 311 -4.10 -7.77 1.72
N PHE A 312 -3.24 -7.16 0.89
CA PHE A 312 -2.10 -6.36 1.33
C PHE A 312 -2.04 -5.02 0.59
N VAL A 313 -1.55 -3.97 1.26
CA VAL A 313 -1.50 -2.59 0.74
C VAL A 313 -0.11 -1.97 0.68
N ALA A 314 0.88 -2.54 1.37
CA ALA A 314 2.26 -2.04 1.35
C ALA A 314 3.25 -3.18 1.51
N GLU A 315 4.49 -3.00 1.02
CA GLU A 315 5.63 -3.87 1.29
C GLU A 315 6.73 -3.05 1.97
N TYR A 316 7.21 -3.54 3.11
CA TYR A 316 8.36 -3.01 3.82
C TYR A 316 9.53 -3.99 3.68
N LYS A 317 10.67 -3.53 3.17
CA LYS A 317 11.90 -4.32 3.09
C LYS A 317 12.61 -4.26 4.44
N LEU A 318 12.49 -5.31 5.25
CA LEU A 318 13.04 -5.35 6.61
C LEU A 318 14.50 -5.82 6.65
N ALA A 319 14.94 -6.62 5.66
CA ALA A 319 16.32 -7.05 5.55
C ALA A 319 16.72 -7.20 4.08
N GLY A 320 17.98 -6.85 3.77
CA GLY A 320 18.56 -6.99 2.44
C GLY A 320 19.04 -8.41 2.13
N ALA A 321 19.38 -8.66 0.87
CA ALA A 321 20.00 -9.91 0.43
C ALA A 321 21.30 -10.19 1.21
N GLY A 322 21.56 -11.47 1.49
CA GLY A 322 22.74 -11.90 2.27
C GLY A 322 22.62 -11.68 3.76
N SER A 323 21.47 -11.22 4.27
CA SER A 323 21.27 -11.04 5.71
C SER A 323 21.27 -12.37 6.48
N TYR A 324 21.33 -12.29 7.81
CA TYR A 324 21.30 -13.46 8.71
C TYR A 324 19.99 -14.27 8.59
N TRP A 325 18.92 -13.71 8.02
CA TRP A 325 17.66 -14.41 7.77
C TRP A 325 17.80 -15.63 6.84
N LYS A 326 18.89 -15.71 6.06
CA LYS A 326 19.24 -16.93 5.30
C LYS A 326 19.41 -18.16 6.20
N GLY A 327 19.74 -17.95 7.47
CA GLY A 327 19.87 -18.99 8.50
C GLY A 327 18.55 -19.40 9.17
N ALA A 328 17.42 -18.75 8.88
CA ALA A 328 16.11 -19.18 9.36
C ALA A 328 15.72 -20.52 8.72
N LYS A 329 15.22 -21.46 9.51
CA LYS A 329 14.82 -22.80 9.04
C LYS A 329 13.35 -23.12 9.32
N ALA A 330 12.75 -22.45 10.28
CA ALA A 330 11.31 -22.46 10.50
C ALA A 330 10.91 -21.16 11.19
N ILE A 331 9.79 -20.59 10.80
CA ILE A 331 9.24 -19.36 11.38
C ILE A 331 7.73 -19.49 11.59
N THR A 332 7.22 -18.76 12.58
CA THR A 332 5.79 -18.64 12.82
C THR A 332 5.49 -17.27 13.44
N GLY A 333 4.37 -16.65 13.06
CA GLY A 333 3.82 -15.54 13.83
C GLY A 333 3.42 -16.03 15.21
N THR A 334 3.66 -15.24 16.25
CA THR A 334 3.45 -15.68 17.63
C THR A 334 3.12 -14.49 18.51
N ARG A 335 2.11 -14.64 19.34
CA ARG A 335 1.85 -13.72 20.45
C ARG A 335 2.59 -14.21 21.69
N VAL A 336 3.62 -13.47 22.10
CA VAL A 336 4.45 -13.82 23.28
C VAL A 336 4.40 -12.77 24.39
N ALA A 337 3.80 -11.61 24.13
CA ALA A 337 3.61 -10.53 25.07
C ALA A 337 2.12 -10.36 25.39
N GLU A 338 1.80 -9.88 26.60
CA GLU A 338 0.41 -9.71 27.08
C GLU A 338 -0.32 -8.54 26.39
N SER A 339 0.41 -7.66 25.71
CA SER A 339 -0.14 -6.52 24.97
C SER A 339 0.77 -6.17 23.80
N GLY A 340 0.20 -5.56 22.77
CA GLY A 340 0.94 -5.10 21.59
C GLY A 340 0.66 -5.92 20.35
N SER A 341 1.50 -5.72 19.32
CA SER A 341 1.45 -6.47 18.05
C SER A 341 1.97 -7.89 18.21
N ASP A 342 1.63 -8.75 17.26
CA ASP A 342 2.22 -10.08 17.20
C ASP A 342 3.72 -9.99 16.87
N GLY A 343 4.47 -10.97 17.32
CA GLY A 343 5.89 -11.16 17.07
C GLY A 343 6.19 -12.33 16.16
N LEU A 344 7.47 -12.66 16.02
CA LEU A 344 7.94 -13.81 15.24
C LEU A 344 8.76 -14.74 16.11
N THR A 345 8.45 -16.03 16.10
CA THR A 345 9.32 -17.07 16.63
C THR A 345 10.08 -17.76 15.50
N VAL A 346 11.39 -17.86 15.64
CA VAL A 346 12.32 -18.32 14.60
C VAL A 346 13.23 -19.42 15.15
N ARG A 347 13.25 -20.53 14.45
CA ARG A 347 14.25 -21.59 14.63
C ARG A 347 15.38 -21.38 13.62
N TRP A 348 16.57 -21.15 14.13
CA TRP A 348 17.78 -20.91 13.34
C TRP A 348 18.53 -22.22 13.03
N GLU A 349 19.28 -22.23 11.94
CA GLU A 349 20.11 -23.38 11.49
C GLU A 349 21.03 -23.90 12.59
N ASN A 350 21.60 -23.01 13.41
CA ASN A 350 22.49 -23.35 14.50
C ASN A 350 21.78 -23.91 15.75
N GLY A 351 20.49 -24.15 15.70
CA GLY A 351 19.66 -24.66 16.80
C GLY A 351 19.19 -23.60 17.80
N LYS A 352 19.54 -22.33 17.62
CA LYS A 352 18.93 -21.25 18.41
C LYS A 352 17.43 -21.19 18.11
N LEU A 353 16.60 -21.04 19.15
CA LEU A 353 15.22 -20.63 19.05
C LEU A 353 15.10 -19.23 19.65
N SER A 354 14.62 -18.28 18.89
CA SER A 354 14.40 -16.92 19.39
C SER A 354 13.02 -16.41 19.01
N THR A 355 12.55 -15.38 19.74
CA THR A 355 11.35 -14.64 19.39
C THR A 355 11.66 -13.15 19.34
N TYR A 356 11.11 -12.48 18.35
CA TYR A 356 11.00 -11.03 18.28
C TYR A 356 9.63 -10.68 18.83
N THR A 357 9.56 -9.91 19.93
CA THR A 357 8.29 -9.63 20.59
C THR A 357 7.44 -8.63 19.81
N HIS A 358 8.07 -7.88 18.95
CA HIS A 358 7.44 -6.89 18.07
C HIS A 358 8.13 -6.83 16.72
N VAL A 359 7.35 -6.80 15.65
CA VAL A 359 7.80 -6.58 14.27
C VAL A 359 6.90 -5.51 13.66
N ASP A 360 7.49 -4.55 12.98
CA ASP A 360 6.76 -3.46 12.32
C ASP A 360 7.43 -3.03 11.00
N ALA A 361 6.97 -1.93 10.43
CA ALA A 361 7.52 -1.37 9.21
C ALA A 361 8.99 -0.90 9.34
N GLN A 362 9.48 -0.69 10.57
CA GLN A 362 10.84 -0.26 10.90
C GLN A 362 11.79 -1.43 11.12
N GLY A 363 11.28 -2.63 11.42
CA GLY A 363 12.12 -3.82 11.58
C GLY A 363 11.68 -4.78 12.68
N PHE A 364 12.68 -5.41 13.26
CA PHE A 364 12.56 -6.46 14.28
C PHE A 364 13.01 -5.90 15.62
N HIS A 365 12.18 -6.03 16.65
CA HIS A 365 12.43 -5.45 17.96
C HIS A 365 12.45 -6.51 19.05
N ASP A 366 13.25 -6.26 20.10
CA ASP A 366 13.27 -7.02 21.35
C ASP A 366 13.47 -8.52 21.15
N GLU A 367 14.52 -8.93 20.42
CA GLU A 367 14.87 -10.34 20.28
C GLU A 367 15.14 -10.97 21.67
N LYS A 368 14.44 -12.06 21.96
CA LYS A 368 14.63 -12.90 23.15
C LYS A 368 15.07 -14.30 22.72
N THR A 369 16.07 -14.83 23.38
CA THR A 369 16.53 -16.19 23.15
C THR A 369 15.69 -17.15 23.99
N LEU A 370 14.89 -17.99 23.35
CA LEU A 370 14.09 -19.03 23.99
C LEU A 370 14.90 -20.31 24.22
N ALA A 371 15.83 -20.63 23.29
CA ALA A 371 16.80 -21.71 23.46
C ALA A 371 18.13 -21.32 22.82
N ALA A 372 19.22 -21.67 23.46
CA ALA A 372 20.59 -21.29 23.05
C ALA A 372 21.03 -21.96 21.73
N VAL A 373 22.06 -21.40 21.11
CA VAL A 373 22.78 -22.03 20.00
C VAL A 373 23.22 -23.44 20.40
N GLY A 374 23.11 -24.39 19.48
CA GLY A 374 23.44 -25.79 19.72
C GLY A 374 22.37 -26.57 20.47
N SER A 375 21.24 -25.97 20.78
CA SER A 375 20.12 -26.63 21.46
C SER A 375 19.49 -27.74 20.62
N TRP A 376 18.66 -28.55 21.27
CA TRP A 376 17.89 -29.62 20.62
C TRP A 376 16.96 -29.11 19.49
N TYR A 377 16.64 -27.83 19.47
CA TYR A 377 15.82 -27.23 18.41
C TYR A 377 16.43 -27.27 17.01
N LYS A 378 17.72 -27.62 16.86
CA LYS A 378 18.31 -27.96 15.54
C LYS A 378 17.53 -29.11 14.85
N HIS A 379 16.87 -29.96 15.62
CA HIS A 379 16.06 -31.11 15.18
C HIS A 379 14.55 -30.74 14.98
N ALA A 380 14.15 -29.51 15.25
CA ALA A 380 12.78 -29.08 14.96
C ALA A 380 12.60 -28.91 13.44
N LYS A 381 11.88 -29.84 12.81
CA LYS A 381 11.56 -29.81 11.36
C LYS A 381 10.66 -28.64 11.04
N MET A 382 9.56 -28.46 11.79
CA MET A 382 8.60 -27.39 11.64
C MET A 382 8.13 -26.86 12.98
N ILE A 383 7.73 -25.58 13.02
CA ILE A 383 7.10 -24.95 14.17
C ILE A 383 5.85 -24.21 13.71
N THR A 384 4.82 -24.17 14.55
CA THR A 384 3.65 -23.31 14.38
C THR A 384 3.13 -22.89 15.75
N ALA A 385 2.58 -21.68 15.82
CA ALA A 385 2.05 -21.14 17.06
C ALA A 385 0.56 -20.85 16.96
N GLY A 386 -0.16 -21.03 18.06
CA GLY A 386 -1.57 -20.76 18.14
C GLY A 386 -2.11 -20.98 19.55
N ARG A 387 -3.34 -20.56 19.79
CA ARG A 387 -4.00 -20.66 21.11
C ARG A 387 -4.56 -22.07 21.37
N PHE A 388 -3.72 -23.09 21.37
CA PHE A 388 -4.15 -24.48 21.54
C PHE A 388 -4.72 -24.74 22.94
N THR A 389 -4.15 -24.14 23.99
CA THR A 389 -4.66 -24.24 25.36
C THR A 389 -5.70 -23.17 25.71
N GLY A 390 -6.03 -22.29 24.74
CA GLY A 390 -7.07 -21.27 24.92
C GLY A 390 -6.62 -20.01 25.65
N ASN A 391 -5.32 -19.83 25.94
CA ASN A 391 -4.81 -18.57 26.49
C ASN A 391 -5.01 -17.45 25.48
N ALA A 392 -5.72 -16.38 25.88
CA ALA A 392 -6.02 -15.25 25.01
C ALA A 392 -4.82 -14.29 24.84
N LEU A 393 -3.83 -14.35 25.70
CA LEU A 393 -2.72 -13.40 25.78
C LEU A 393 -1.43 -13.92 25.17
N ARG A 394 -1.25 -15.25 25.14
CA ARG A 394 -0.04 -15.90 24.59
C ARG A 394 -0.41 -17.13 23.79
N ASP A 395 0.38 -17.39 22.76
CA ASP A 395 0.25 -18.60 21.98
C ASP A 395 1.06 -19.74 22.59
N ASP A 396 0.63 -20.95 22.27
CA ASP A 396 1.40 -22.18 22.50
C ASP A 396 2.24 -22.45 21.25
N LEU A 397 3.42 -23.08 21.40
CA LEU A 397 4.28 -23.46 20.30
C LEU A 397 4.18 -24.97 20.08
N LEU A 398 3.73 -25.39 18.90
CA LEU A 398 3.75 -26.77 18.46
C LEU A 398 4.98 -27.01 17.59
N VAL A 399 5.73 -28.06 17.91
CA VAL A 399 6.95 -28.46 17.22
C VAL A 399 6.77 -29.87 16.64
N LEU A 400 7.04 -30.01 15.36
CA LEU A 400 7.27 -31.29 14.71
C LEU A 400 8.76 -31.52 14.60
N TRP A 401 9.23 -32.62 15.16
CA TRP A 401 10.64 -33.00 15.17
C TRP A 401 11.01 -33.82 13.93
N ASP A 402 12.29 -33.90 13.62
CA ASP A 402 12.82 -34.66 12.48
C ASP A 402 12.64 -36.18 12.60
N ASP A 403 12.48 -36.72 13.82
CA ASP A 403 12.12 -38.10 14.10
C ASP A 403 10.62 -38.41 13.95
N GLY A 404 9.81 -37.41 13.56
CA GLY A 404 8.38 -37.53 13.42
C GLY A 404 7.60 -37.47 14.73
N SER A 405 8.22 -37.18 15.87
CA SER A 405 7.48 -36.87 17.10
C SER A 405 6.94 -35.43 17.07
N THR A 406 5.91 -35.17 17.88
CA THR A 406 5.36 -33.82 18.04
C THR A 406 5.30 -33.44 19.52
N SER A 407 5.60 -32.17 19.81
CA SER A 407 5.54 -31.61 21.15
C SER A 407 4.81 -30.26 21.16
N MET A 408 4.08 -30.00 22.21
CA MET A 408 3.47 -28.70 22.50
C MET A 408 4.18 -28.05 23.68
N TYR A 409 4.52 -26.78 23.54
CA TYR A 409 5.00 -25.92 24.61
C TYR A 409 3.94 -24.90 24.92
N SER A 410 3.28 -25.07 26.09
CA SER A 410 2.13 -24.24 26.47
C SER A 410 2.57 -22.90 27.02
N ASP A 411 1.77 -21.85 26.74
CA ASP A 411 1.99 -20.49 27.22
C ASP A 411 3.41 -19.97 26.90
N THR A 412 3.86 -20.11 25.67
CA THR A 412 5.22 -19.69 25.26
C THR A 412 5.40 -18.20 25.53
N GLY A 413 6.34 -17.89 26.41
CA GLY A 413 6.66 -16.53 26.83
C GLY A 413 7.97 -16.03 26.28
N VAL A 414 8.38 -14.84 26.73
CA VAL A 414 9.67 -14.22 26.36
C VAL A 414 10.88 -14.83 27.08
N ASN A 415 10.65 -15.60 28.15
CA ASN A 415 11.72 -16.14 29.01
C ASN A 415 12.08 -17.59 28.69
N GLY A 416 11.38 -18.24 27.78
CA GLY A 416 11.68 -19.63 27.39
C GLY A 416 10.43 -20.42 26.98
N VAL A 417 10.66 -21.68 26.69
CA VAL A 417 9.69 -22.70 26.31
C VAL A 417 9.67 -23.76 27.42
N GLU A 418 8.83 -23.60 28.43
CA GLU A 418 8.97 -24.37 29.67
C GLU A 418 8.03 -25.58 29.75
N LYS A 419 6.76 -25.42 29.50
CA LYS A 419 5.73 -26.46 29.74
C LYS A 419 5.62 -27.40 28.54
N GLN A 420 6.58 -28.31 28.35
CA GLN A 420 6.54 -29.28 27.25
C GLN A 420 5.55 -30.41 27.55
N THR A 421 4.72 -30.73 26.57
CA THR A 421 3.90 -31.94 26.50
C THR A 421 4.21 -32.65 25.19
N GLN A 422 4.62 -33.92 25.23
CA GLN A 422 4.78 -34.75 24.04
C GLN A 422 3.38 -35.21 23.57
N LEU A 423 3.00 -34.85 22.34
CA LEU A 423 1.71 -35.22 21.76
C LEU A 423 1.77 -36.56 21.02
N THR A 424 2.86 -36.80 20.27
CA THR A 424 3.10 -38.08 19.59
C THR A 424 4.55 -38.53 19.79
N LYS A 425 4.75 -39.84 19.75
CA LYS A 425 6.09 -40.46 19.77
C LYS A 425 6.71 -40.41 18.37
N ALA A 426 8.03 -40.69 18.29
CA ALA A 426 8.70 -40.96 17.03
C ALA A 426 7.98 -42.06 16.23
N ASP A 427 8.10 -42.01 14.92
CA ASP A 427 7.48 -42.96 13.98
C ASP A 427 5.94 -43.03 13.98
N ALA A 428 5.25 -42.06 14.56
CA ALA A 428 3.79 -41.97 14.57
C ALA A 428 3.18 -41.51 13.23
N GLY A 429 3.95 -41.56 12.14
CA GLY A 429 3.52 -41.16 10.79
C GLY A 429 3.70 -39.67 10.45
N TRP A 430 4.04 -38.86 11.42
CA TRP A 430 4.20 -37.40 11.22
C TRP A 430 5.45 -37.01 10.42
N GLY A 431 6.40 -37.93 10.23
CA GLY A 431 7.53 -37.76 9.32
C GLY A 431 7.11 -37.40 7.88
N ASN A 432 5.89 -37.83 7.48
CA ASN A 432 5.29 -37.55 6.17
C ASN A 432 4.66 -36.16 6.04
N ALA A 433 4.51 -35.43 7.15
CA ALA A 433 3.99 -34.06 7.09
C ALA A 433 5.01 -33.14 6.39
N GLN A 434 4.50 -32.36 5.44
CA GLN A 434 5.29 -31.39 4.65
C GLN A 434 5.09 -29.96 5.13
N GLN A 435 3.88 -29.62 5.59
CA GLN A 435 3.55 -28.33 6.16
C GLN A 435 2.59 -28.50 7.34
N ILE A 436 2.73 -27.66 8.35
CA ILE A 436 1.80 -27.52 9.47
C ILE A 436 1.47 -26.03 9.68
N ALA A 437 0.22 -25.72 9.99
CA ALA A 437 -0.19 -24.35 10.31
C ALA A 437 -1.33 -24.35 11.33
N ALA A 438 -1.20 -23.55 12.37
CA ALA A 438 -2.25 -23.33 13.35
C ALA A 438 -3.26 -22.29 12.85
N GLY A 439 -4.55 -22.51 13.15
CA GLY A 439 -5.63 -21.58 12.79
C GLY A 439 -6.95 -21.94 13.47
N GLU A 440 -7.94 -21.07 13.33
CA GLU A 440 -9.30 -21.29 13.84
C GLU A 440 -10.18 -21.82 12.71
N PHE A 441 -10.26 -23.14 12.51
CA PHE A 441 -11.01 -23.77 11.41
C PHE A 441 -12.36 -24.34 11.86
N ALA A 442 -12.49 -24.76 13.12
CA ALA A 442 -13.69 -25.41 13.64
C ALA A 442 -14.66 -24.46 14.37
N GLY A 443 -14.44 -23.14 14.25
CA GLY A 443 -15.31 -22.12 14.86
C GLY A 443 -15.21 -22.02 16.38
N LYS A 444 -14.15 -22.58 16.99
CA LYS A 444 -13.83 -22.45 18.41
C LYS A 444 -12.77 -21.36 18.59
N LYS A 445 -12.69 -20.79 19.80
CA LYS A 445 -11.65 -19.82 20.15
C LYS A 445 -10.27 -20.44 20.42
N THR A 446 -10.13 -21.75 20.28
CA THR A 446 -8.88 -22.49 20.39
C THR A 446 -8.37 -22.81 18.99
N ALA A 447 -7.05 -22.87 18.84
CA ALA A 447 -6.44 -23.20 17.56
C ALA A 447 -6.64 -24.70 17.22
N ASP A 448 -6.88 -24.93 15.95
CA ASP A 448 -6.82 -26.23 15.30
C ASP A 448 -5.49 -26.31 14.54
N LEU A 449 -5.12 -27.49 14.07
CA LEU A 449 -3.93 -27.70 13.27
C LEU A 449 -4.28 -28.16 11.86
N MET A 450 -3.84 -27.42 10.84
CA MET A 450 -3.86 -27.91 9.46
C MET A 450 -2.53 -28.63 9.16
N VAL A 451 -2.63 -29.78 8.52
CA VAL A 451 -1.48 -30.60 8.11
C VAL A 451 -1.60 -30.93 6.63
N GLN A 452 -0.54 -30.64 5.89
CA GLN A 452 -0.35 -31.12 4.52
C GLN A 452 0.60 -32.31 4.52
N TRP A 453 0.16 -33.41 3.92
CA TRP A 453 0.91 -34.64 3.82
C TRP A 453 1.62 -34.76 2.46
N ASN A 454 2.67 -35.58 2.39
CA ASN A 454 3.49 -35.77 1.18
C ASN A 454 2.72 -36.40 -0.01
N ASP A 455 1.62 -37.09 0.25
CA ASP A 455 0.74 -37.68 -0.76
C ASP A 455 -0.27 -36.68 -1.37
N GLY A 456 -0.28 -35.46 -0.87
CA GLY A 456 -1.19 -34.39 -1.29
C GLY A 456 -2.49 -34.32 -0.47
N GLN A 457 -2.66 -35.21 0.51
CA GLN A 457 -3.78 -35.08 1.45
C GLN A 457 -3.58 -33.85 2.33
N ASN A 458 -4.67 -33.15 2.63
CA ASN A 458 -4.68 -32.03 3.55
C ASN A 458 -5.81 -32.24 4.58
N GLN A 459 -5.46 -32.10 5.85
CA GLN A 459 -6.38 -32.39 6.96
C GLN A 459 -6.35 -31.25 7.98
N VAL A 460 -7.49 -30.99 8.61
CA VAL A 460 -7.61 -30.20 9.82
C VAL A 460 -7.81 -31.16 11.00
N LEU A 461 -7.02 -30.94 12.04
CA LEU A 461 -7.12 -31.63 13.32
C LEU A 461 -7.73 -30.63 14.31
N PRO A 462 -9.03 -30.73 14.62
CA PRO A 462 -9.72 -29.78 15.46
C PRO A 462 -9.38 -29.97 16.94
N GLY A 463 -9.33 -28.84 17.66
CA GLY A 463 -9.24 -28.81 19.12
C GLY A 463 -7.98 -29.46 19.67
N VAL A 464 -6.82 -29.25 19.05
CA VAL A 464 -5.53 -29.72 19.56
C VAL A 464 -5.25 -29.09 20.93
N ASP A 465 -4.87 -29.93 21.90
CA ASP A 465 -4.51 -29.48 23.24
C ASP A 465 -3.41 -30.37 23.88
N THR A 466 -3.16 -30.21 25.16
CA THR A 466 -2.14 -31.01 25.88
C THR A 466 -2.50 -32.49 26.02
N ALA A 467 -3.76 -32.90 25.77
CA ALA A 467 -4.16 -34.30 25.74
C ALA A 467 -3.94 -34.94 24.33
N GLY A 468 -3.68 -34.11 23.31
CA GLY A 468 -3.34 -34.58 21.97
C GLY A 468 -4.23 -34.05 20.86
N TYR A 469 -4.43 -34.87 19.85
CA TYR A 469 -5.23 -34.59 18.66
C TYR A 469 -6.61 -35.27 18.78
N HIS A 470 -7.71 -34.50 18.72
CA HIS A 470 -9.07 -35.00 19.04
C HIS A 470 -9.93 -35.33 17.84
N GLY A 471 -9.36 -35.40 16.67
CA GLY A 471 -10.06 -35.74 15.46
C GLY A 471 -9.27 -35.35 14.22
N ARG A 472 -9.85 -35.65 13.07
CA ARG A 472 -9.32 -35.17 11.79
C ARG A 472 -10.45 -35.02 10.79
N THR A 473 -10.39 -33.99 9.98
CA THR A 473 -11.31 -33.75 8.87
C THR A 473 -10.50 -33.56 7.60
N GLU A 474 -10.85 -34.29 6.56
CA GLU A 474 -10.20 -34.17 5.26
C GLU A 474 -10.65 -32.88 4.56
N VAL A 475 -9.69 -32.07 4.13
CA VAL A 475 -9.89 -30.86 3.33
C VAL A 475 -9.60 -31.14 1.86
N ARG A 476 -8.58 -31.95 1.59
CA ARG A 476 -8.22 -32.46 0.26
C ARG A 476 -7.78 -33.91 0.39
N SER A 477 -8.24 -34.72 -0.56
CA SER A 477 -7.90 -36.14 -0.63
C SER A 477 -6.45 -36.36 -1.10
N GLU A 478 -5.99 -37.58 -0.89
CA GLU A 478 -4.73 -38.07 -1.46
C GLU A 478 -4.65 -37.80 -2.97
N LYS A 479 -3.43 -37.61 -3.47
CA LYS A 479 -3.11 -37.33 -4.88
C LYS A 479 -3.67 -36.02 -5.42
N SER A 480 -4.16 -35.13 -4.56
CA SER A 480 -4.63 -33.81 -4.97
C SER A 480 -3.47 -32.94 -5.47
N ALA A 481 -3.80 -31.87 -6.19
CA ALA A 481 -2.81 -30.86 -6.61
C ALA A 481 -2.10 -30.18 -5.43
N TRP A 482 -2.64 -30.31 -4.21
CA TRP A 482 -2.07 -29.74 -3.00
C TRP A 482 -0.74 -30.38 -2.57
N LYS A 483 -0.34 -31.51 -3.17
CA LYS A 483 1.06 -32.00 -3.08
C LYS A 483 2.09 -30.99 -3.58
N ASN A 484 1.67 -30.00 -4.38
CA ASN A 484 2.53 -28.96 -4.93
C ASN A 484 2.58 -27.69 -4.05
N ILE A 485 2.02 -27.72 -2.85
CA ILE A 485 2.20 -26.65 -1.86
C ILE A 485 3.66 -26.61 -1.45
N ALA A 486 4.28 -25.47 -1.61
CA ALA A 486 5.67 -25.27 -1.16
C ALA A 486 5.75 -24.56 0.20
N GLN A 487 4.82 -23.63 0.45
CA GLN A 487 4.66 -22.97 1.75
C GLN A 487 3.16 -22.70 1.97
N MET A 488 2.71 -22.79 3.22
CA MET A 488 1.41 -22.31 3.63
C MET A 488 1.47 -21.54 4.95
N THR A 489 0.59 -20.58 5.10
CA THR A 489 0.34 -19.91 6.37
C THR A 489 -1.15 -19.63 6.52
N VAL A 490 -1.58 -19.47 7.76
CA VAL A 490 -2.98 -19.29 8.11
C VAL A 490 -3.17 -17.94 8.77
N GLY A 491 -4.19 -17.19 8.40
CA GLY A 491 -4.45 -15.87 8.96
C GLY A 491 -5.80 -15.32 8.58
N ASN A 492 -6.11 -14.12 9.02
CA ASN A 492 -7.32 -13.40 8.65
C ASN A 492 -6.99 -12.42 7.52
N PHE A 493 -6.95 -12.91 6.28
CA PHE A 493 -6.63 -12.12 5.08
C PHE A 493 -7.86 -11.55 4.37
N THR A 494 -9.07 -12.02 4.70
CA THR A 494 -10.33 -11.52 4.14
C THR A 494 -11.11 -10.63 5.08
N SER A 495 -10.91 -10.77 6.39
CA SER A 495 -11.59 -9.93 7.39
C SER A 495 -10.65 -9.58 8.54
N ALA A 496 -10.86 -8.39 9.11
CA ALA A 496 -10.08 -7.93 10.27
C ALA A 496 -10.55 -8.57 11.61
N ASN A 497 -11.76 -9.08 11.68
CA ASN A 497 -12.41 -9.43 12.94
C ASN A 497 -13.02 -10.82 12.91
N GLY A 498 -12.19 -11.83 13.12
CA GLY A 498 -12.69 -13.16 13.41
C GLY A 498 -13.52 -13.78 12.27
N GLY A 499 -13.67 -15.05 12.34
CA GLY A 499 -14.28 -15.91 11.33
C GLY A 499 -13.40 -17.13 11.18
N PRO A 500 -13.77 -18.11 10.38
CA PRO A 500 -12.87 -19.18 10.01
C PRO A 500 -11.61 -18.58 9.38
N SER A 501 -10.45 -19.12 9.74
CA SER A 501 -9.18 -18.67 9.19
C SER A 501 -9.09 -18.88 7.69
N ASP A 502 -8.39 -17.97 7.02
CA ASP A 502 -8.03 -18.11 5.61
C ASP A 502 -6.72 -18.89 5.50
N LEU A 503 -6.54 -19.62 4.40
CA LEU A 503 -5.32 -20.34 4.09
C LEU A 503 -4.61 -19.66 2.91
N LEU A 504 -3.41 -19.13 3.13
CA LEU A 504 -2.57 -18.58 2.08
C LEU A 504 -1.53 -19.63 1.66
N ILE A 505 -1.43 -19.87 0.36
CA ILE A 505 -0.57 -20.89 -0.23
C ILE A 505 0.38 -20.25 -1.24
N ARG A 506 1.64 -20.58 -1.12
CA ARG A 506 2.66 -20.41 -2.16
C ARG A 506 2.91 -21.76 -2.82
N TRP A 507 2.64 -21.85 -4.10
CA TRP A 507 2.80 -23.06 -4.90
C TRP A 507 4.26 -23.24 -5.39
N ASN A 508 4.64 -24.47 -5.76
CA ASN A 508 5.98 -24.79 -6.24
C ASN A 508 6.40 -24.03 -7.51
N ASP A 509 5.43 -23.64 -8.34
CA ASP A 509 5.64 -22.83 -9.55
C ASP A 509 5.85 -21.34 -9.26
N GLY A 510 5.61 -20.93 -8.03
CA GLY A 510 5.71 -19.53 -7.60
C GLY A 510 4.38 -18.77 -7.59
N ASN A 511 3.28 -19.41 -7.94
CA ASN A 511 1.96 -18.82 -7.79
C ASN A 511 1.65 -18.60 -6.31
N LEU A 512 0.88 -17.55 -6.03
CA LEU A 512 0.38 -17.21 -4.71
C LEU A 512 -1.13 -17.11 -4.77
N SER A 513 -1.80 -17.86 -3.92
CA SER A 513 -3.25 -17.82 -3.79
C SER A 513 -3.70 -18.01 -2.36
N TYR A 514 -4.94 -17.67 -2.07
CA TYR A 514 -5.54 -18.01 -0.79
C TYR A 514 -6.98 -18.56 -0.95
N TYR A 515 -7.39 -19.25 0.08
CA TYR A 515 -8.72 -19.82 0.24
C TYR A 515 -9.39 -19.15 1.43
N PRO A 516 -10.43 -18.31 1.23
CA PRO A 516 -11.09 -17.59 2.30
C PRO A 516 -11.94 -18.52 3.15
N GLY A 517 -11.94 -18.28 4.47
CA GLY A 517 -12.85 -18.91 5.42
C GLY A 517 -12.81 -20.43 5.39
N VAL A 518 -11.62 -21.02 5.49
CA VAL A 518 -11.46 -22.48 5.53
C VAL A 518 -12.07 -23.02 6.82
N THR A 519 -13.11 -23.83 6.68
CA THR A 519 -13.74 -24.51 7.82
C THR A 519 -13.14 -25.91 8.00
N GLY A 520 -13.17 -26.42 9.23
CA GLY A 520 -12.75 -27.79 9.52
C GLY A 520 -13.64 -28.89 8.88
N THR A 521 -14.57 -28.52 8.02
CA THR A 521 -15.49 -29.43 7.36
C THR A 521 -15.55 -29.17 5.86
N GLY A 522 -14.99 -30.08 5.07
CA GLY A 522 -15.18 -30.09 3.63
C GLY A 522 -14.17 -29.27 2.81
N THR A 523 -14.52 -29.08 1.54
CA THR A 523 -13.70 -28.37 0.56
C THR A 523 -13.65 -26.88 0.85
N PRO A 524 -12.47 -26.24 0.85
CA PRO A 524 -12.36 -24.80 0.98
C PRO A 524 -13.18 -24.06 -0.07
N ASN A 525 -13.57 -22.83 0.26
CA ASN A 525 -14.21 -21.92 -0.68
C ASN A 525 -13.35 -21.70 -1.94
N LYS A 526 -13.92 -21.01 -2.91
CA LYS A 526 -13.24 -20.70 -4.18
C LYS A 526 -11.87 -20.07 -3.93
N GLU A 527 -10.86 -20.57 -4.64
CA GLU A 527 -9.52 -20.00 -4.67
C GLU A 527 -9.54 -18.56 -5.19
N VAL A 528 -8.81 -17.70 -4.52
CA VAL A 528 -8.49 -16.34 -4.97
C VAL A 528 -7.02 -16.32 -5.35
N GLN A 529 -6.73 -16.21 -6.64
CA GLN A 529 -5.38 -16.12 -7.15
C GLN A 529 -4.86 -14.69 -6.97
N LEU A 530 -3.74 -14.53 -6.27
CA LEU A 530 -3.09 -13.24 -6.02
C LEU A 530 -1.96 -12.99 -7.02
N VAL A 531 -1.21 -14.03 -7.36
CA VAL A 531 -0.10 -14.01 -8.34
C VAL A 531 -0.15 -15.30 -9.14
N GLY A 532 -0.04 -15.20 -10.46
CA GLY A 532 -0.01 -16.34 -11.35
C GLY A 532 0.15 -15.95 -12.81
#